data_f2c68832085ff5c0717f0dcfd3aaf8bf
#
_entry.id   f2c68832085ff5c0717f0dcfd3aaf8bf
#
_cell.length_a   1.000
_cell.length_b   1.000
_cell.length_c   1.000
_cell.angle_alpha   90.00
_cell.angle_beta   90.00
_cell.angle_gamma   90.00
#
_symmetry.space_group_name_H-M   'P 1'
#
loop_
_entity.id
_entity.type
_entity.pdbx_description
1 polymer ?
#
loop_
_entity_poly.entity_id
_entity_poly.type
_entity_poly.pdbx_seq_one_letter_code
_entity_poly.pdbx_strand_id
1 'polypeptide(L)'
;MHRKILTALLMILPLCAYAQVGDHRSDLSIGGNAGYVLSNVGFDPKVSQSMHGGITAGLSVKYVCEKYFNTICSIYGEVNYASMGWKQNIRTSKDEPVINANGTAEEYSRTLNYLQIPVFAHLAWGREQSGFNFFVQAGPQIGILLNETTT
;
A
#
# COMPACT_ATOMS: atom_id res chain seq x y z
N MET A 1 -15.14 -29.16 2.80
CA MET A 1 -15.03 -27.70 3.06
C MET A 1 -14.57 -26.93 1.83
N HIS A 2 -13.57 -27.38 1.10
CA HIS A 2 -13.00 -26.67 -0.08
C HIS A 2 -14.00 -26.41 -1.23
N ARG A 3 -14.95 -27.31 -1.48
CA ARG A 3 -15.96 -27.15 -2.55
C ARG A 3 -16.91 -25.97 -2.30
N LYS A 4 -17.26 -25.68 -1.04
CA LYS A 4 -18.13 -24.56 -0.67
C LYS A 4 -17.43 -23.20 -0.80
N ILE A 5 -16.12 -23.17 -0.52
CA ILE A 5 -15.28 -21.98 -0.68
C ILE A 5 -15.07 -21.67 -2.17
N LEU A 6 -14.86 -22.71 -2.99
CA LEU A 6 -14.70 -22.54 -4.43
C LEU A 6 -15.99 -22.03 -5.09
N THR A 7 -17.16 -22.50 -4.63
CA THR A 7 -18.46 -22.05 -5.14
C THR A 7 -18.76 -20.60 -4.71
N ALA A 8 -18.38 -20.21 -3.50
CA ALA A 8 -18.50 -18.83 -3.03
C ALA A 8 -17.56 -17.89 -3.81
N LEU A 9 -16.34 -18.32 -4.10
CA LEU A 9 -15.37 -17.55 -4.91
C LEU A 9 -15.85 -17.40 -6.36
N LEU A 10 -16.49 -18.44 -6.93
CA LEU A 10 -17.03 -18.41 -8.29
C LEU A 10 -18.28 -17.51 -8.41
N MET A 11 -19.03 -17.31 -7.34
CA MET A 11 -20.18 -16.39 -7.31
C MET A 11 -19.79 -14.91 -7.22
N ILE A 12 -18.57 -14.59 -6.79
CA ILE A 12 -18.06 -13.21 -6.72
C ILE A 12 -17.63 -12.71 -8.11
N LEU A 13 -17.21 -13.60 -9.00
CA LEU A 13 -16.78 -13.27 -10.37
C LEU A 13 -17.82 -12.54 -11.24
N PRO A 14 -19.13 -12.86 -11.24
CA PRO A 14 -20.08 -12.16 -12.08
C PRO A 14 -20.43 -10.74 -11.62
N LEU A 15 -20.08 -10.33 -10.39
CA LEU A 15 -20.30 -8.97 -9.92
C LEU A 15 -19.40 -7.92 -10.61
N CYS A 16 -18.31 -8.37 -11.25
CA CYS A 16 -17.42 -7.51 -12.04
C CYS A 16 -17.88 -7.33 -13.50
N ALA A 17 -18.93 -7.97 -13.95
CA ALA A 17 -19.37 -8.00 -15.34
C ALA A 17 -20.42 -6.93 -15.70
N TYR A 18 -20.74 -6.00 -14.84
CA TYR A 18 -21.54 -4.83 -15.19
C TYR A 18 -20.64 -3.74 -15.78
N ALA A 19 -20.03 -4.06 -16.90
CA ALA A 19 -19.30 -3.11 -17.70
C ALA A 19 -20.16 -2.73 -18.92
N GLN A 20 -20.53 -1.46 -18.96
CA GLN A 20 -20.69 -0.67 -20.17
C GLN A 20 -21.98 -0.82 -20.97
N VAL A 21 -22.88 0.10 -20.74
CA VAL A 21 -23.70 0.68 -21.81
C VAL A 21 -23.80 2.19 -21.54
N GLY A 22 -23.18 2.99 -22.42
CA GLY A 22 -23.32 4.45 -22.47
C GLY A 22 -22.15 5.22 -21.83
N ASP A 23 -21.72 6.28 -22.49
CA ASP A 23 -20.71 7.26 -22.01
C ASP A 23 -21.23 8.01 -20.76
N HIS A 24 -21.16 7.35 -19.63
CA HIS A 24 -21.35 8.05 -18.36
C HIS A 24 -20.14 8.93 -18.08
N ARG A 25 -20.36 10.23 -17.88
CA ARG A 25 -19.32 11.17 -17.46
C ARG A 25 -18.73 10.82 -16.10
N SER A 26 -19.51 10.16 -15.25
CA SER A 26 -19.09 9.68 -13.93
C SER A 26 -19.02 8.16 -13.92
N ASP A 27 -17.98 7.61 -13.30
CA ASP A 27 -17.75 6.18 -13.16
C ASP A 27 -17.22 5.87 -11.76
N LEU A 28 -17.71 4.76 -11.18
CA LEU A 28 -17.27 4.26 -9.89
C LEU A 28 -16.54 2.93 -10.07
N SER A 29 -15.28 2.91 -9.68
CA SER A 29 -14.47 1.71 -9.75
C SER A 29 -14.04 1.29 -8.34
N ILE A 30 -14.13 0.00 -8.06
CA ILE A 30 -13.69 -0.60 -6.81
C ILE A 30 -12.58 -1.59 -7.15
N GLY A 31 -11.47 -1.53 -6.41
CA GLY A 31 -10.31 -2.38 -6.62
C GLY A 31 -9.75 -2.92 -5.32
N GLY A 32 -8.88 -3.91 -5.44
CA GLY A 32 -8.03 -4.39 -4.36
C GLY A 32 -6.57 -4.16 -4.70
N ASN A 33 -5.76 -3.90 -3.69
CA ASN A 33 -4.32 -3.78 -3.84
C ASN A 33 -3.60 -4.68 -2.84
N ALA A 34 -2.42 -5.12 -3.23
CA ALA A 34 -1.49 -5.81 -2.36
C ALA A 34 -0.06 -5.51 -2.82
N GLY A 35 0.86 -5.38 -1.89
CA GLY A 35 2.24 -5.06 -2.21
C GLY A 35 3.21 -5.40 -1.09
N TYR A 36 4.49 -5.24 -1.41
CA TYR A 36 5.58 -5.38 -0.47
C TYR A 36 6.19 -3.99 -0.20
N VAL A 37 6.38 -3.69 1.07
CA VAL A 37 6.92 -2.41 1.55
C VAL A 37 8.31 -2.64 2.09
N LEU A 38 9.26 -1.84 1.62
CA LEU A 38 10.58 -1.70 2.23
C LEU A 38 10.62 -0.37 2.96
N SER A 39 10.81 -0.42 4.26
CA SER A 39 10.82 0.76 5.12
C SER A 39 12.13 0.88 5.90
N ASN A 40 12.51 2.12 6.16
CA ASN A 40 13.62 2.49 6.99
C ASN A 40 13.34 3.83 7.68
N VAL A 41 13.99 4.09 8.79
CA VAL A 41 13.87 5.36 9.55
C VAL A 41 15.23 6.02 9.63
N GLY A 42 15.30 7.31 9.31
CA GLY A 42 16.51 8.09 9.51
C GLY A 42 16.65 8.54 10.96
N PHE A 43 17.77 8.27 11.59
CA PHE A 43 18.10 8.77 12.92
C PHE A 43 19.20 9.84 12.87
N ASP A 44 19.15 10.77 13.79
CA ASP A 44 20.24 11.72 14.05
C ASP A 44 20.63 11.63 15.54
N PRO A 45 21.84 11.17 15.89
CA PRO A 45 22.95 10.75 15.01
C PRO A 45 22.67 9.49 14.21
N LYS A 46 23.35 9.34 13.05
CA LYS A 46 23.20 8.19 12.16
C LYS A 46 23.52 6.88 12.86
N VAL A 47 22.60 5.95 12.81
CA VAL A 47 22.75 4.59 13.35
C VAL A 47 22.77 3.60 12.17
N SER A 48 23.57 2.56 12.29
CA SER A 48 23.61 1.49 11.28
C SER A 48 22.29 0.73 11.25
N GLN A 49 21.63 0.74 10.11
CA GLN A 49 20.29 0.19 9.92
C GLN A 49 20.21 -0.70 8.70
N SER A 50 19.28 -1.62 8.74
CA SER A 50 18.87 -2.43 7.59
C SER A 50 17.43 -2.13 7.24
N MET A 51 17.07 -2.30 5.97
CA MET A 51 15.68 -2.15 5.52
C MET A 51 14.81 -3.22 6.16
N HIS A 52 13.65 -2.80 6.66
CA HIS A 52 12.63 -3.70 7.16
C HIS A 52 11.61 -3.98 6.05
N GLY A 53 11.38 -5.28 5.79
CA GLY A 53 10.38 -5.73 4.83
C GLY A 53 9.03 -5.91 5.50
N GLY A 54 7.98 -5.37 4.89
CA GLY A 54 6.61 -5.53 5.34
C GLY A 54 5.65 -5.76 4.19
N ILE A 55 4.40 -5.98 4.51
CA ILE A 55 3.33 -6.19 3.54
C ILE A 55 2.31 -5.06 3.63
N THR A 56 1.68 -4.74 2.50
CA THR A 56 0.50 -3.89 2.45
C THR A 56 -0.59 -4.58 1.65
N ALA A 57 -1.83 -4.44 2.09
CA ALA A 57 -2.99 -4.92 1.38
C ALA A 57 -4.20 -4.06 1.73
N GLY A 58 -5.10 -3.86 0.77
CA GLY A 58 -6.26 -3.03 1.02
C GLY A 58 -7.27 -3.02 -0.11
N LEU A 59 -8.27 -2.17 0.08
CA LEU A 59 -9.34 -1.91 -0.87
C LEU A 59 -9.27 -0.46 -1.31
N SER A 60 -9.56 -0.22 -2.57
CA SER A 60 -9.57 1.11 -3.18
C SER A 60 -10.89 1.40 -3.86
N VAL A 61 -11.27 2.65 -3.83
CA VAL A 61 -12.44 3.18 -4.53
C VAL A 61 -12.00 4.40 -5.33
N LYS A 62 -12.32 4.42 -6.61
CA LYS A 62 -12.08 5.54 -7.50
C LYS A 62 -13.40 6.02 -8.07
N TYR A 63 -13.71 7.28 -7.86
CA TYR A 63 -14.86 7.95 -8.43
C TYR A 63 -14.41 8.99 -9.45
N VAL A 64 -14.77 8.76 -10.71
CA VAL A 64 -14.52 9.72 -11.79
C VAL A 64 -15.58 10.81 -11.73
N CYS A 65 -15.16 12.03 -11.44
CA CYS A 65 -16.05 13.18 -11.30
C CYS A 65 -16.38 13.79 -12.67
N GLU A 66 -15.37 13.92 -13.53
CA GLU A 66 -15.49 14.58 -14.82
C GLU A 66 -14.45 14.03 -15.82
N LYS A 67 -14.87 13.96 -17.07
CA LYS A 67 -14.02 13.57 -18.21
C LYS A 67 -14.07 14.67 -19.26
N TYR A 68 -12.90 15.25 -19.56
CA TYR A 68 -12.73 16.24 -20.61
C TYR A 68 -11.74 15.71 -21.66
N PHE A 69 -12.16 15.52 -22.90
CA PHE A 69 -11.32 15.12 -24.05
C PHE A 69 -10.12 14.19 -23.71
N ASN A 70 -9.07 14.75 -23.11
CA ASN A 70 -7.85 14.05 -22.73
C ASN A 70 -7.53 14.12 -21.23
N THR A 71 -8.42 14.69 -20.41
CA THR A 71 -8.21 14.85 -18.96
C THR A 71 -9.34 14.20 -18.18
N ILE A 72 -8.99 13.35 -17.24
CA ILE A 72 -9.92 12.66 -16.35
C ILE A 72 -9.64 13.13 -14.93
N CYS A 73 -10.65 13.74 -14.29
CA CYS A 73 -10.60 14.13 -12.90
C CYS A 73 -11.35 13.12 -12.04
N SER A 74 -10.71 12.60 -11.00
CA SER A 74 -11.32 11.62 -10.11
C SER A 74 -10.87 11.81 -8.66
N ILE A 75 -11.69 11.32 -7.75
CA ILE A 75 -11.36 11.16 -6.34
C ILE A 75 -10.99 9.69 -6.11
N TYR A 76 -9.90 9.46 -5.44
CA TYR A 76 -9.37 8.14 -5.14
C TYR A 76 -9.20 7.98 -3.65
N GLY A 77 -9.78 6.95 -3.08
CA GLY A 77 -9.67 6.63 -1.67
C GLY A 77 -9.29 5.18 -1.47
N GLU A 78 -8.54 4.90 -0.42
CA GLU A 78 -8.17 3.55 -0.05
C GLU A 78 -8.34 3.32 1.45
N VAL A 79 -8.45 2.05 1.82
CA VAL A 79 -8.29 1.56 3.18
C VAL A 79 -7.28 0.44 3.14
N ASN A 80 -6.07 0.71 3.62
CA ASN A 80 -4.94 -0.21 3.54
C ASN A 80 -4.45 -0.60 4.93
N TYR A 81 -4.21 -1.89 5.11
CA TYR A 81 -3.34 -2.39 6.15
C TYR A 81 -1.91 -2.33 5.65
N ALA A 82 -1.01 -1.74 6.41
CA ALA A 82 0.41 -1.65 6.09
C ALA A 82 1.28 -2.01 7.29
N SER A 83 2.18 -2.96 7.10
CA SER A 83 3.22 -3.31 8.06
C SER A 83 4.51 -2.61 7.65
N MET A 84 5.04 -1.77 8.52
CA MET A 84 6.27 -1.00 8.31
C MET A 84 7.14 -1.11 9.54
N GLY A 85 8.44 -0.83 9.40
CA GLY A 85 9.33 -0.88 10.54
C GLY A 85 10.75 -0.50 10.17
N TRP A 86 11.65 -0.80 11.09
CA TRP A 86 13.08 -0.67 10.87
C TRP A 86 13.82 -1.74 11.62
N LYS A 87 15.04 -2.01 11.17
CA LYS A 87 16.00 -2.85 11.83
C LYS A 87 17.25 -2.08 12.14
N GLN A 88 17.72 -2.18 13.37
CA GLN A 88 18.94 -1.55 13.84
C GLN A 88 19.96 -2.64 14.16
N ASN A 89 21.14 -2.53 13.56
CA ASN A 89 22.24 -3.42 13.87
C ASN A 89 22.96 -2.89 15.10
N ILE A 90 22.99 -3.68 16.18
CA ILE A 90 23.67 -3.28 17.42
C ILE A 90 25.17 -3.45 17.21
N ARG A 91 25.92 -2.34 17.38
CA ARG A 91 27.37 -2.32 17.22
C ARG A 91 28.06 -1.82 18.48
N THR A 92 29.26 -2.33 18.69
CA THR A 92 30.14 -1.85 19.77
C THR A 92 30.69 -0.47 19.46
N SER A 93 31.31 0.18 20.46
CA SER A 93 32.00 1.48 20.27
C SER A 93 33.13 1.44 19.23
N LYS A 94 33.58 0.26 18.80
CA LYS A 94 34.59 0.04 17.76
C LYS A 94 33.96 -0.28 16.38
N ASP A 95 32.64 -0.06 16.24
CA ASP A 95 31.89 -0.34 14.99
C ASP A 95 31.86 -1.83 14.58
N GLU A 96 32.07 -2.73 15.54
CA GLU A 96 31.96 -4.18 15.34
C GLU A 96 30.55 -4.66 15.71
N PRO A 97 29.97 -5.64 15.00
CA PRO A 97 28.67 -6.19 15.37
C PRO A 97 28.74 -6.88 16.74
N VAL A 98 27.77 -6.62 17.60
CA VAL A 98 27.60 -7.38 18.84
C VAL A 98 27.07 -8.75 18.48
N ILE A 99 27.79 -9.79 18.90
CA ILE A 99 27.41 -11.18 18.65
C ILE A 99 26.76 -11.72 19.93
N ASN A 100 25.57 -12.27 19.83
CA ASN A 100 24.88 -12.91 20.96
C ASN A 100 25.46 -14.32 21.25
N ALA A 101 25.01 -14.94 22.33
CA ALA A 101 25.47 -16.25 22.76
C ALA A 101 25.31 -17.37 21.70
N ASN A 102 24.47 -17.17 20.68
CA ASN A 102 24.20 -18.11 19.59
C ASN A 102 25.11 -17.86 18.36
N GLY A 103 26.04 -16.91 18.41
CA GLY A 103 26.96 -16.61 17.31
C GLY A 103 26.35 -15.75 16.18
N THR A 104 25.15 -15.20 16.38
CA THR A 104 24.48 -14.31 15.43
C THR A 104 24.63 -12.86 15.86
N ALA A 105 24.73 -11.93 14.89
CA ALA A 105 24.72 -10.50 15.15
C ALA A 105 23.40 -10.09 15.82
N GLU A 106 23.51 -9.27 16.85
CA GLU A 106 22.35 -8.77 17.58
C GLU A 106 21.67 -7.65 16.78
N GLU A 107 20.39 -7.88 16.45
CA GLU A 107 19.56 -6.94 15.72
C GLU A 107 18.36 -6.53 16.59
N TYR A 108 18.07 -5.25 16.62
CA TYR A 108 16.83 -4.73 17.16
C TYR A 108 15.86 -4.46 16.02
N SER A 109 14.71 -5.09 16.04
CA SER A 109 13.67 -4.84 15.04
C SER A 109 12.39 -4.32 15.67
N ARG A 110 11.81 -3.33 15.03
CA ARG A 110 10.53 -2.77 15.41
C ARG A 110 9.59 -2.76 14.23
N THR A 111 8.45 -3.41 14.38
CA THR A 111 7.40 -3.51 13.37
C THR A 111 6.17 -2.76 13.84
N LEU A 112 5.67 -1.88 13.00
CA LEU A 112 4.50 -1.05 13.23
C LEU A 112 3.44 -1.41 12.20
N ASN A 113 2.26 -1.78 12.67
CA ASN A 113 1.14 -2.10 11.82
C ASN A 113 0.15 -0.94 11.81
N TYR A 114 -0.09 -0.38 10.62
CA TYR A 114 -0.96 0.76 10.42
C TYR A 114 -2.20 0.39 9.61
N LEU A 115 -3.30 1.02 9.96
CA LEU A 115 -4.42 1.22 9.05
C LEU A 115 -4.25 2.59 8.40
N GLN A 116 -4.10 2.63 7.09
CA GLN A 116 -3.90 3.84 6.31
C GLN A 116 -5.14 4.14 5.49
N ILE A 117 -5.58 5.39 5.53
CA ILE A 117 -6.76 5.87 4.79
C ILE A 117 -6.31 7.10 3.99
N PRO A 118 -5.70 6.90 2.81
CA PRO A 118 -5.40 7.98 1.90
C PRO A 118 -6.65 8.41 1.13
N VAL A 119 -6.77 9.72 0.88
CA VAL A 119 -7.76 10.31 0.00
C VAL A 119 -7.05 11.26 -0.95
N PHE A 120 -7.09 10.96 -2.25
CA PHE A 120 -6.36 11.71 -3.26
C PHE A 120 -7.28 12.31 -4.31
N ALA A 121 -6.98 13.53 -4.74
CA ALA A 121 -7.39 14.03 -6.03
C ALA A 121 -6.50 13.39 -7.09
N HIS A 122 -7.09 12.76 -8.09
CA HIS A 122 -6.40 12.04 -9.15
C HIS A 122 -6.73 12.69 -10.49
N LEU A 123 -5.70 13.18 -11.17
CA LEU A 123 -5.77 13.75 -12.51
C LEU A 123 -5.01 12.86 -13.45
N ALA A 124 -5.68 12.37 -14.49
CA ALA A 124 -5.07 11.55 -15.53
C ALA A 124 -5.18 12.22 -16.89
N TRP A 125 -4.13 12.10 -17.69
CA TRP A 125 -4.05 12.56 -19.06
C TRP A 125 -3.73 11.40 -19.98
N GLY A 126 -4.48 11.29 -21.06
CA GLY A 126 -4.35 10.25 -22.05
C GLY A 126 -5.69 9.85 -22.64
N ARG A 127 -5.65 9.01 -23.68
CA ARG A 127 -6.88 8.45 -24.26
C ARG A 127 -7.32 7.24 -23.46
N GLU A 128 -8.57 7.20 -23.09
CA GLU A 128 -9.19 6.14 -22.28
C GLU A 128 -9.00 4.72 -22.91
N GLN A 129 -8.84 4.66 -24.23
CA GLN A 129 -8.73 3.40 -24.97
C GLN A 129 -7.35 3.17 -25.62
N SER A 130 -6.39 4.05 -25.46
CA SER A 130 -5.05 3.86 -26.01
C SER A 130 -4.03 3.72 -24.87
N GLY A 131 -3.40 2.61 -24.84
CA GLY A 131 -2.50 1.98 -23.89
C GLY A 131 -1.50 2.80 -23.04
N PHE A 132 -1.44 4.13 -23.13
CA PHE A 132 -0.54 4.94 -22.30
C PHE A 132 -1.26 6.14 -21.70
N ASN A 133 -1.33 6.12 -20.37
CA ASN A 133 -1.90 7.21 -19.57
C ASN A 133 -0.89 7.70 -18.55
N PHE A 134 -0.76 9.01 -18.42
CA PHE A 134 -0.01 9.67 -17.37
C PHE A 134 -0.97 10.21 -16.31
N PHE A 135 -0.67 10.00 -15.04
CA PHE A 135 -1.50 10.54 -13.97
C PHE A 135 -0.65 11.16 -12.85
N VAL A 136 -1.26 12.10 -12.15
CA VAL A 136 -0.75 12.69 -10.92
C VAL A 136 -1.84 12.61 -9.87
N GLN A 137 -1.46 12.24 -8.66
CA GLN A 137 -2.38 12.22 -7.53
C GLN A 137 -1.76 12.91 -6.32
N ALA A 138 -2.57 13.66 -5.59
CA ALA A 138 -2.17 14.35 -4.37
C ALA A 138 -3.34 14.42 -3.39
N GLY A 139 -3.03 14.33 -2.09
CA GLY A 139 -4.04 14.45 -1.05
C GLY A 139 -3.53 14.02 0.32
N PRO A 140 -4.36 14.17 1.35
CA PRO A 140 -4.04 13.77 2.71
C PRO A 140 -4.11 12.25 2.88
N GLN A 141 -3.31 11.77 3.85
CA GLN A 141 -3.36 10.40 4.32
C GLN A 141 -3.47 10.39 5.84
N ILE A 142 -4.41 9.63 6.36
CA ILE A 142 -4.55 9.37 7.79
C ILE A 142 -3.99 7.98 8.07
N GLY A 143 -3.11 7.87 9.08
CA GLY A 143 -2.56 6.61 9.55
C GLY A 143 -2.95 6.36 11.01
N ILE A 144 -3.54 5.22 11.29
CA ILE A 144 -3.90 4.77 12.64
C ILE A 144 -3.00 3.61 13.00
N LEU A 145 -2.21 3.75 14.06
CA LEU A 145 -1.39 2.66 14.57
C LEU A 145 -2.29 1.61 15.24
N LEU A 146 -2.26 0.39 14.74
CA LEU A 146 -3.05 -0.73 15.27
C LEU A 146 -2.27 -1.52 16.30
N ASN A 147 -1.02 -1.84 16.00
CA ASN A 147 -0.17 -2.67 16.85
C ASN A 147 1.31 -2.38 16.60
N GLU A 148 2.10 -2.63 17.62
CA GLU A 148 3.55 -2.52 17.61
C GLU A 148 4.16 -3.79 18.17
N THR A 149 5.18 -4.32 17.48
CA THR A 149 5.96 -5.48 17.91
C THR A 149 7.43 -5.13 17.90
N THR A 150 8.11 -5.42 19.00
CA THR A 150 9.54 -5.22 19.18
C THR A 150 10.21 -6.58 19.42
N THR A 151 11.30 -6.83 18.74
CA THR A 151 12.13 -8.05 18.91
C THR A 151 13.58 -7.67 18.98
#